data_51fbf07fabfa018119d30c246dfd53b4
#
_entry.id   51fbf07fabfa018119d30c246dfd53b4
#
_cell.length_a   1.000
_cell.length_b   1.000
_cell.length_c   1.000
_cell.angle_alpha   90.00
_cell.angle_beta   90.00
_cell.angle_gamma   90.00
#
_symmetry.space_group_name_H-M   'P 1'
#
loop_
_entity.id
_entity.type
_entity.pdbx_description
1 polymer ?
#
loop_
_entity_poly.entity_id
_entity_poly.type
_entity_poly.pdbx_seq_one_letter_code
_entity_poly.pdbx_strand_id
1 'polypeptide(L)'
;MGKAARIALTPVWALQLFSGAKSFRDNGLIGSRALNSLGLHVARKVMAHGFTSARRFLLAPLAPADAREHFRRDGFVVVPDFLPPAAFEALRQEVQAVAGRNSRRIQEGDTLTELALVDDEALETSPELARLLLDRRLLGMANFIGARLKHPFCQIQTIARDFAVNTSDPQKFTHSDTFHPTLKGWFFLDDVDADRAPFHYVPGSHRLTPKRLAWEHRQSLKARSSPDPHVAAGSFRALPEDLREMGLPDPVAVTVPANTLVLADTGGFHRRGEARDARPRRAIYFWMRTNPFNPVLGFRSRAWRRMEIMVFKRLSRPKG
;
A
#
# COMPACT_ATOMS: atom_id res chain seq x y z
N MET A 1 -3.95 -27.35 -13.59
CA MET A 1 -2.66 -27.84 -13.06
C MET A 1 -2.85 -29.28 -12.61
N GLY A 2 -2.07 -30.24 -13.15
CA GLY A 2 -2.18 -31.67 -12.86
C GLY A 2 -1.72 -32.03 -11.44
N LYS A 3 -2.09 -33.24 -10.96
CA LYS A 3 -1.78 -33.75 -9.62
C LYS A 3 -0.27 -33.77 -9.32
N ALA A 4 0.55 -34.20 -10.28
CA ALA A 4 2.01 -34.24 -10.17
C ALA A 4 2.63 -32.84 -9.97
N ALA A 5 2.18 -31.83 -10.74
CA ALA A 5 2.64 -30.47 -10.60
C ALA A 5 2.27 -29.85 -9.25
N ARG A 6 1.11 -30.21 -8.67
CA ARG A 6 0.71 -29.78 -7.32
C ARG A 6 1.63 -30.35 -6.25
N ILE A 7 1.99 -31.64 -6.35
CA ILE A 7 2.91 -32.29 -5.40
C ILE A 7 4.29 -31.63 -5.45
N ALA A 8 4.82 -31.38 -6.65
CA ALA A 8 6.13 -30.73 -6.85
C ALA A 8 6.19 -29.31 -6.30
N LEU A 9 5.08 -28.56 -6.32
CA LEU A 9 5.01 -27.18 -5.80
C LEU A 9 4.72 -27.08 -4.31
N THR A 10 4.32 -28.18 -3.65
CA THR A 10 3.93 -28.15 -2.23
C THR A 10 5.04 -27.61 -1.30
N PRO A 11 6.34 -27.97 -1.47
CA PRO A 11 7.40 -27.41 -0.62
C PRO A 11 7.53 -25.88 -0.79
N VAL A 12 7.42 -25.36 -2.01
CA VAL A 12 7.45 -23.92 -2.30
C VAL A 12 6.25 -23.23 -1.65
N TRP A 13 5.06 -23.82 -1.76
CA TRP A 13 3.86 -23.30 -1.12
C TRP A 13 3.96 -23.27 0.40
N ALA A 14 4.59 -24.28 1.01
CA ALA A 14 4.82 -24.34 2.44
C ALA A 14 5.76 -23.21 2.91
N LEU A 15 6.87 -22.97 2.20
CA LEU A 15 7.76 -21.83 2.48
C LEU A 15 7.03 -20.48 2.32
N GLN A 16 6.17 -20.37 1.34
CA GLN A 16 5.37 -19.17 1.11
C GLN A 16 4.36 -18.87 2.24
N LEU A 17 3.97 -19.86 3.09
CA LEU A 17 3.14 -19.60 4.26
C LEU A 17 3.80 -18.61 5.23
N PHE A 18 5.13 -18.60 5.30
CA PHE A 18 5.95 -17.72 6.13
C PHE A 18 6.49 -16.51 5.36
N SER A 19 5.80 -16.09 4.32
CA SER A 19 6.15 -14.95 3.49
C SER A 19 4.95 -14.01 3.28
N GLY A 20 5.17 -12.90 2.54
CA GLY A 20 4.08 -12.00 2.11
C GLY A 20 3.17 -12.57 1.01
N ALA A 21 3.33 -13.84 0.61
CA ALA A 21 2.45 -14.48 -0.35
C ALA A 21 1.00 -14.51 0.15
N LYS A 22 0.06 -14.08 -0.71
CA LYS A 22 -1.34 -13.90 -0.33
C LYS A 22 -2.35 -14.54 -1.28
N SER A 23 -1.90 -15.01 -2.44
CA SER A 23 -2.80 -15.52 -3.49
C SER A 23 -3.40 -16.87 -3.10
N PHE A 24 -4.73 -16.89 -2.99
CA PHE A 24 -5.50 -18.13 -2.81
C PHE A 24 -5.55 -18.95 -4.10
N ARG A 25 -5.48 -18.29 -5.25
CA ARG A 25 -5.48 -18.94 -6.57
C ARG A 25 -4.19 -19.67 -6.85
N ASP A 26 -3.05 -19.00 -6.61
CA ASP A 26 -1.74 -19.45 -7.10
C ASP A 26 -1.00 -20.36 -6.10
N ASN A 27 -1.33 -20.29 -4.79
CA ASN A 27 -0.77 -21.16 -3.76
C ASN A 27 -1.83 -22.15 -3.27
N GLY A 28 -1.56 -23.45 -3.47
CA GLY A 28 -2.52 -24.50 -3.13
C GLY A 28 -2.80 -24.67 -1.64
N LEU A 29 -1.85 -24.31 -0.77
CA LEU A 29 -2.04 -24.35 0.69
C LEU A 29 -2.80 -23.12 1.18
N ILE A 30 -2.41 -21.91 0.76
CA ILE A 30 -3.14 -20.66 1.11
C ILE A 30 -4.59 -20.74 0.64
N GLY A 31 -4.83 -21.27 -0.55
CA GLY A 31 -6.16 -21.43 -1.13
C GLY A 31 -6.88 -22.73 -0.72
N SER A 32 -6.34 -23.53 0.19
CA SER A 32 -7.00 -24.76 0.66
C SER A 32 -8.19 -24.42 1.56
N ARG A 33 -9.40 -24.79 1.13
CA ARG A 33 -10.62 -24.60 1.94
C ARG A 33 -10.52 -25.37 3.26
N ALA A 34 -10.00 -26.60 3.25
CA ALA A 34 -9.82 -27.41 4.46
C ALA A 34 -8.86 -26.77 5.46
N LEU A 35 -7.70 -26.22 4.99
CA LEU A 35 -6.78 -25.53 5.88
C LEU A 35 -7.35 -24.20 6.40
N ASN A 36 -8.11 -23.50 5.58
CA ASN A 36 -8.76 -22.25 5.99
C ASN A 36 -9.94 -22.51 6.94
N SER A 37 -10.67 -23.62 6.84
CA SER A 37 -11.68 -24.00 7.84
C SER A 37 -11.05 -24.29 9.20
N LEU A 38 -9.80 -24.75 9.23
CA LEU A 38 -8.99 -24.89 10.45
C LEU A 38 -8.30 -23.58 10.88
N GLY A 39 -8.56 -22.45 10.18
CA GLY A 39 -8.08 -21.13 10.56
C GLY A 39 -6.72 -20.72 9.98
N LEU A 40 -6.16 -21.36 8.94
CA LEU A 40 -4.85 -21.04 8.39
C LEU A 40 -4.69 -19.56 8.06
N HIS A 41 -5.64 -18.95 7.34
CA HIS A 41 -5.57 -17.53 6.98
C HIS A 41 -5.56 -16.63 8.21
N VAL A 42 -6.45 -16.89 9.16
CA VAL A 42 -6.58 -16.14 10.42
C VAL A 42 -5.30 -16.25 11.25
N ALA A 43 -4.74 -17.46 11.40
CA ALA A 43 -3.49 -17.67 12.11
C ALA A 43 -2.33 -16.88 11.47
N ARG A 44 -2.19 -16.94 10.16
CA ARG A 44 -1.19 -16.14 9.42
C ARG A 44 -1.38 -14.64 9.64
N LYS A 45 -2.62 -14.17 9.60
CA LYS A 45 -2.94 -12.74 9.82
C LYS A 45 -2.56 -12.31 11.24
N VAL A 46 -2.95 -13.07 12.26
CA VAL A 46 -2.64 -12.78 13.68
C VAL A 46 -1.12 -12.76 13.91
N MET A 47 -0.41 -13.78 13.43
CA MET A 47 1.06 -13.84 13.55
C MET A 47 1.74 -12.64 12.85
N ALA A 48 1.34 -12.31 11.62
CA ALA A 48 1.89 -11.20 10.87
C ALA A 48 1.66 -9.85 11.58
N HIS A 49 0.48 -9.65 12.17
CA HIS A 49 0.17 -8.46 12.98
C HIS A 49 0.97 -8.45 14.29
N GLY A 50 1.16 -9.59 14.95
CA GLY A 50 1.99 -9.70 16.16
C GLY A 50 3.43 -9.27 15.91
N PHE A 51 4.08 -9.83 14.89
CA PHE A 51 5.43 -9.40 14.49
C PHE A 51 5.50 -7.92 14.09
N THR A 52 4.48 -7.44 13.39
CA THR A 52 4.43 -6.02 13.00
C THR A 52 4.27 -5.12 14.22
N SER A 53 3.41 -5.48 15.17
CA SER A 53 3.20 -4.72 16.41
C SER A 53 4.46 -4.66 17.26
N ALA A 54 5.19 -5.76 17.39
CA ALA A 54 6.48 -5.80 18.09
C ALA A 54 7.51 -4.85 17.44
N ARG A 55 7.62 -4.88 16.11
CA ARG A 55 8.51 -3.96 15.39
C ARG A 55 8.07 -2.50 15.50
N ARG A 56 6.75 -2.21 15.42
CA ARG A 56 6.22 -0.84 15.63
C ARG A 56 6.53 -0.32 17.03
N PHE A 57 6.43 -1.17 18.05
CA PHE A 57 6.82 -0.79 19.40
C PHE A 57 8.28 -0.32 19.47
N LEU A 58 9.21 -1.08 18.86
CA LEU A 58 10.63 -0.74 18.82
C LEU A 58 10.91 0.51 17.95
N LEU A 59 10.13 0.76 16.92
CA LEU A 59 10.30 1.90 16.01
C LEU A 59 9.49 3.14 16.44
N ALA A 60 8.66 3.04 17.47
CA ALA A 60 7.83 4.13 17.94
C ALA A 60 8.61 5.43 18.28
N PRO A 61 9.82 5.37 18.88
CA PRO A 61 10.58 6.59 19.15
C PRO A 61 10.99 7.39 17.90
N LEU A 62 10.96 6.78 16.70
CA LEU A 62 11.32 7.46 15.45
C LEU A 62 10.20 8.36 14.91
N ALA A 63 8.95 8.12 15.30
CA ALA A 63 7.80 8.88 14.82
C ALA A 63 7.32 9.90 15.89
N PRO A 64 6.86 11.09 15.48
CA PRO A 64 6.26 12.07 16.39
C PRO A 64 5.09 11.48 17.19
N ALA A 65 4.89 11.96 18.41
CA ALA A 65 3.90 11.39 19.32
C ALA A 65 2.45 11.53 18.81
N ASP A 66 2.12 12.70 18.27
CA ASP A 66 0.84 13.01 17.64
C ASP A 66 0.57 12.11 16.41
N ALA A 67 1.55 11.92 15.54
CA ALA A 67 1.44 11.02 14.39
C ALA A 67 1.19 9.56 14.83
N ARG A 68 1.82 9.11 15.93
CA ARG A 68 1.58 7.78 16.51
C ARG A 68 0.17 7.63 17.05
N GLU A 69 -0.35 8.66 17.69
CA GLU A 69 -1.70 8.68 18.25
C GLU A 69 -2.74 8.65 17.13
N HIS A 70 -2.64 9.53 16.14
CA HIS A 70 -3.51 9.51 14.95
C HIS A 70 -3.48 8.16 14.25
N PHE A 71 -2.29 7.61 14.02
CA PHE A 71 -2.17 6.29 13.42
C PHE A 71 -2.84 5.17 14.24
N ARG A 72 -2.67 5.15 15.57
CA ARG A 72 -3.31 4.14 16.42
C ARG A 72 -4.82 4.22 16.38
N ARG A 73 -5.37 5.45 16.31
CA ARG A 73 -6.81 5.68 16.22
C ARG A 73 -7.36 5.30 14.85
N ASP A 74 -6.76 5.84 13.79
CA ASP A 74 -7.36 5.85 12.46
C ASP A 74 -6.73 4.85 11.47
N GLY A 75 -5.44 4.52 11.63
CA GLY A 75 -4.68 3.68 10.71
C GLY A 75 -3.98 4.44 9.58
N PHE A 76 -4.10 5.77 9.58
CA PHE A 76 -3.41 6.68 8.68
C PHE A 76 -3.04 7.98 9.40
N VAL A 77 -2.15 8.76 8.78
CA VAL A 77 -1.67 10.05 9.28
C VAL A 77 -1.75 11.06 8.14
N VAL A 78 -2.18 12.28 8.45
CA VAL A 78 -2.21 13.43 7.54
C VAL A 78 -1.37 14.54 8.15
N VAL A 79 -0.39 15.04 7.42
CA VAL A 79 0.49 16.13 7.87
C VAL A 79 0.46 17.24 6.80
N PRO A 80 -0.39 18.25 6.96
CA PRO A 80 -0.44 19.41 6.05
C PRO A 80 0.82 20.27 6.22
N ASP A 81 1.07 21.14 5.25
CA ASP A 81 2.18 22.10 5.23
C ASP A 81 3.52 21.45 5.61
N PHE A 82 3.78 20.27 5.01
CA PHE A 82 4.91 19.42 5.39
C PHE A 82 6.26 20.07 5.13
N LEU A 83 6.41 20.80 3.99
CA LEU A 83 7.61 21.55 3.63
C LEU A 83 7.37 23.07 3.77
N PRO A 84 8.45 23.84 4.03
CA PRO A 84 8.38 25.29 3.86
C PRO A 84 7.96 25.65 2.43
N PRO A 85 7.20 26.77 2.22
CA PRO A 85 6.64 27.10 0.89
C PRO A 85 7.68 27.17 -0.23
N ALA A 86 8.84 27.76 0.00
CA ALA A 86 9.90 27.86 -1.00
C ALA A 86 10.47 26.49 -1.38
N ALA A 87 10.69 25.60 -0.42
CA ALA A 87 11.16 24.23 -0.67
C ALA A 87 10.10 23.40 -1.42
N PHE A 88 8.82 23.60 -1.10
CA PHE A 88 7.73 22.94 -1.80
C PHE A 88 7.64 23.36 -3.27
N GLU A 89 7.76 24.65 -3.58
CA GLU A 89 7.73 25.14 -4.95
C GLU A 89 8.92 24.64 -5.77
N ALA A 90 10.12 24.66 -5.19
CA ALA A 90 11.31 24.09 -5.83
C ALA A 90 11.15 22.58 -6.11
N LEU A 91 10.60 21.83 -5.14
CA LEU A 91 10.29 20.41 -5.32
C LEU A 91 9.29 20.16 -6.46
N ARG A 92 8.24 20.99 -6.57
CA ARG A 92 7.24 20.86 -7.66
C ARG A 92 7.88 20.98 -9.05
N GLN A 93 8.81 21.93 -9.20
CA GLN A 93 9.56 22.13 -10.46
C GLN A 93 10.45 20.93 -10.77
N GLU A 94 11.21 20.42 -9.79
CA GLU A 94 12.05 19.24 -9.96
C GLU A 94 11.24 17.99 -10.35
N VAL A 95 10.13 17.75 -9.67
CA VAL A 95 9.26 16.59 -9.92
C VAL A 95 8.68 16.62 -11.33
N GLN A 96 8.36 17.79 -11.86
CA GLN A 96 7.85 17.91 -13.23
C GLN A 96 8.88 17.43 -14.28
N ALA A 97 10.15 17.69 -14.05
CA ALA A 97 11.23 17.23 -14.93
C ALA A 97 11.45 15.70 -14.83
N VAL A 98 11.27 15.11 -13.65
CA VAL A 98 11.41 13.67 -13.42
C VAL A 98 10.20 12.87 -13.92
N ALA A 99 8.99 13.41 -13.78
CA ALA A 99 7.73 12.73 -14.14
C ALA A 99 7.66 12.32 -15.62
N GLY A 100 8.32 13.06 -16.52
CA GLY A 100 8.39 12.73 -17.94
C GLY A 100 9.37 11.60 -18.29
N ARG A 101 10.19 11.12 -17.35
CA ARG A 101 11.22 10.11 -17.60
C ARG A 101 10.71 8.71 -17.26
N ASN A 102 10.83 7.74 -18.17
CA ASN A 102 10.61 6.30 -17.93
C ASN A 102 9.33 5.99 -17.11
N SER A 103 8.21 6.64 -17.44
CA SER A 103 6.95 6.37 -16.75
C SER A 103 6.32 5.08 -17.26
N ARG A 104 5.78 4.28 -16.33
CA ARG A 104 4.91 3.15 -16.63
C ARG A 104 3.47 3.61 -16.55
N ARG A 105 2.70 3.33 -17.58
CA ARG A 105 1.25 3.55 -17.62
C ARG A 105 0.49 2.30 -17.23
N ILE A 106 -0.50 2.45 -16.38
CA ILE A 106 -1.38 1.38 -15.93
C ILE A 106 -2.82 1.88 -16.10
N GLN A 107 -3.58 1.22 -16.96
CA GLN A 107 -5.00 1.46 -17.13
C GLN A 107 -5.78 0.50 -16.23
N GLU A 108 -6.57 1.05 -15.32
CA GLU A 108 -7.47 0.30 -14.44
C GLU A 108 -8.89 0.88 -14.60
N GLY A 109 -9.71 0.26 -15.45
CA GLY A 109 -11.01 0.82 -15.81
C GLY A 109 -10.87 2.26 -16.36
N ASP A 110 -11.68 3.18 -15.86
CA ASP A 110 -11.69 4.60 -16.22
C ASP A 110 -10.55 5.43 -15.59
N THR A 111 -9.56 4.78 -15.01
CA THR A 111 -8.43 5.46 -14.35
C THR A 111 -7.11 5.12 -15.02
N LEU A 112 -6.40 6.14 -15.50
CA LEU A 112 -5.02 6.06 -15.96
C LEU A 112 -4.08 6.47 -14.83
N THR A 113 -3.19 5.55 -14.44
CA THR A 113 -2.11 5.82 -13.47
C THR A 113 -0.77 5.79 -14.17
N GLU A 114 -0.02 6.88 -14.10
CA GLU A 114 1.37 6.95 -14.56
C GLU A 114 2.30 6.90 -13.33
N LEU A 115 3.34 6.08 -13.42
CA LEU A 115 4.32 5.88 -12.35
C LEU A 115 5.73 6.06 -12.90
N ALA A 116 6.39 7.15 -12.54
CA ALA A 116 7.81 7.37 -12.82
C ALA A 116 8.65 6.96 -11.61
N LEU A 117 9.62 6.08 -11.81
CA LEU A 117 10.48 5.59 -10.75
C LEU A 117 11.47 6.67 -10.30
N VAL A 118 11.56 6.90 -8.99
CA VAL A 118 12.61 7.75 -8.40
C VAL A 118 13.84 6.90 -8.11
N ASP A 119 14.77 6.89 -9.03
CA ASP A 119 16.07 6.21 -8.90
C ASP A 119 17.20 7.17 -8.49
N ASP A 120 18.43 6.71 -8.54
CA ASP A 120 19.58 7.53 -8.14
C ASP A 120 19.83 8.69 -9.11
N GLU A 121 19.62 8.49 -10.43
CA GLU A 121 19.76 9.56 -11.43
C GLU A 121 18.73 10.67 -11.19
N ALA A 122 17.48 10.29 -10.87
CA ALA A 122 16.46 11.27 -10.51
C ALA A 122 16.86 12.08 -9.26
N LEU A 123 17.50 11.43 -8.26
CA LEU A 123 17.92 12.10 -7.03
C LEU A 123 19.16 13.00 -7.22
N GLU A 124 20.07 12.64 -8.12
CA GLU A 124 21.25 13.45 -8.43
C GLU A 124 20.86 14.76 -9.11
N THR A 125 19.77 14.76 -9.90
CA THR A 125 19.26 15.94 -10.59
C THR A 125 18.15 16.69 -9.85
N SER A 126 17.74 16.22 -8.67
CA SER A 126 16.58 16.74 -7.94
C SER A 126 16.89 16.84 -6.43
N PRO A 127 17.62 17.89 -6.01
CA PRO A 127 18.08 18.02 -4.61
C PRO A 127 16.93 18.16 -3.59
N GLU A 128 15.82 18.82 -3.91
CA GLU A 128 14.67 18.94 -3.00
C GLU A 128 13.94 17.60 -2.86
N LEU A 129 13.81 16.83 -3.95
CA LEU A 129 13.29 15.48 -3.90
C LEU A 129 14.19 14.58 -3.03
N ALA A 130 15.51 14.69 -3.18
CA ALA A 130 16.45 13.97 -2.35
C ALA A 130 16.34 14.35 -0.86
N ARG A 131 16.18 15.64 -0.55
CA ARG A 131 15.97 16.13 0.84
C ARG A 131 14.67 15.58 1.43
N LEU A 132 13.55 15.61 0.68
CA LEU A 132 12.29 15.04 1.11
C LEU A 132 12.42 13.55 1.45
N LEU A 133 13.09 12.76 0.60
CA LEU A 133 13.27 11.31 0.84
C LEU A 133 14.20 10.99 2.00
N LEU A 134 14.99 11.96 2.46
CA LEU A 134 15.88 11.86 3.62
C LEU A 134 15.30 12.59 4.85
N ASP A 135 14.15 13.23 4.75
CA ASP A 135 13.53 13.93 5.87
C ASP A 135 13.26 12.97 7.03
N ARG A 136 13.72 13.35 8.22
CA ARG A 136 13.66 12.49 9.42
C ARG A 136 12.22 12.24 9.88
N ARG A 137 11.31 13.22 9.71
CA ARG A 137 9.88 13.10 10.09
C ARG A 137 9.20 12.11 9.17
N LEU A 138 9.38 12.25 7.85
CA LEU A 138 8.85 11.31 6.85
C LEU A 138 9.37 9.91 7.12
N LEU A 139 10.68 9.74 7.21
CA LEU A 139 11.31 8.43 7.43
C LEU A 139 10.90 7.81 8.76
N GLY A 140 10.79 8.63 9.83
CA GLY A 140 10.33 8.17 11.15
C GLY A 140 8.93 7.59 11.10
N MET A 141 7.97 8.37 10.57
CA MET A 141 6.57 7.93 10.41
C MET A 141 6.45 6.73 9.47
N ALA A 142 7.13 6.76 8.32
CA ALA A 142 7.10 5.67 7.35
C ALA A 142 7.66 4.37 7.92
N ASN A 143 8.78 4.44 8.68
CA ASN A 143 9.37 3.28 9.33
C ASN A 143 8.48 2.72 10.46
N PHE A 144 7.85 3.59 11.24
CA PHE A 144 6.91 3.19 12.26
C PHE A 144 5.68 2.50 11.65
N ILE A 145 5.00 3.12 10.67
CA ILE A 145 3.79 2.59 10.05
C ILE A 145 4.10 1.30 9.27
N GLY A 146 5.16 1.32 8.46
CA GLY A 146 5.61 0.16 7.68
C GLY A 146 6.30 -0.92 8.51
N ALA A 147 6.55 -0.65 9.81
CA ALA A 147 7.22 -1.54 10.76
C ALA A 147 8.57 -2.07 10.24
N ARG A 148 9.35 -1.22 9.58
CA ARG A 148 10.67 -1.56 9.03
C ARG A 148 11.59 -0.36 9.02
N LEU A 149 12.83 -0.59 9.42
CA LEU A 149 13.91 0.41 9.32
C LEU A 149 14.53 0.34 7.92
N LYS A 150 13.89 1.03 6.96
CA LYS A 150 14.37 1.10 5.57
C LYS A 150 13.89 2.37 4.88
N HIS A 151 14.46 2.69 3.72
CA HIS A 151 13.89 3.71 2.85
C HIS A 151 12.63 3.16 2.16
N PRO A 152 11.50 3.89 2.14
CA PRO A 152 10.36 3.56 1.32
C PRO A 152 10.75 3.50 -0.17
N PHE A 153 10.11 2.64 -0.92
CA PHE A 153 10.17 2.70 -2.37
C PHE A 153 9.38 3.92 -2.83
N CYS A 154 9.90 4.65 -3.82
CA CYS A 154 9.36 5.94 -4.21
C CYS A 154 9.14 6.03 -5.71
N GLN A 155 7.99 6.58 -6.11
CA GLN A 155 7.61 6.87 -7.49
C GLN A 155 6.87 8.19 -7.55
N ILE A 156 7.00 8.92 -8.66
CA ILE A 156 6.10 10.01 -8.96
C ILE A 156 4.85 9.38 -9.59
N GLN A 157 3.70 9.67 -9.01
CA GLN A 157 2.40 9.14 -9.42
C GLN A 157 1.55 10.27 -9.98
N THR A 158 1.03 10.06 -11.19
CA THR A 158 -0.01 10.88 -11.77
C THR A 158 -1.25 10.03 -11.98
N ILE A 159 -2.38 10.46 -11.45
CA ILE A 159 -3.68 9.80 -11.64
C ILE A 159 -4.57 10.74 -12.44
N ALA A 160 -5.12 10.25 -13.55
CA ALA A 160 -6.05 10.96 -14.40
C ALA A 160 -7.26 10.06 -14.71
N ARG A 161 -8.40 10.66 -14.98
CA ARG A 161 -9.54 9.95 -15.54
C ARG A 161 -9.39 9.83 -17.05
N ASP A 162 -9.66 8.63 -17.55
CA ASP A 162 -9.85 8.39 -18.97
C ASP A 162 -11.36 8.39 -19.29
N PHE A 163 -11.83 9.50 -19.85
CA PHE A 163 -13.26 9.70 -20.18
C PHE A 163 -13.74 8.83 -21.33
N ALA A 164 -12.84 8.21 -22.10
CA ALA A 164 -13.17 7.29 -23.18
C ALA A 164 -13.51 5.87 -22.67
N VAL A 165 -13.16 5.57 -21.41
CA VAL A 165 -13.36 4.25 -20.81
C VAL A 165 -14.52 4.27 -19.84
N ASN A 166 -15.53 3.41 -20.06
CA ASN A 166 -16.75 3.32 -19.24
C ASN A 166 -16.72 2.22 -18.18
N THR A 167 -15.63 1.48 -18.06
CA THR A 167 -15.48 0.44 -17.02
C THR A 167 -14.94 1.04 -15.74
N SER A 168 -15.55 0.71 -14.60
CA SER A 168 -15.12 1.22 -13.29
C SER A 168 -13.75 0.66 -12.90
N ASP A 169 -12.91 1.52 -12.34
CA ASP A 169 -11.64 1.14 -11.74
C ASP A 169 -11.86 0.22 -10.51
N PRO A 170 -11.25 -0.98 -10.48
CA PRO A 170 -11.38 -1.89 -9.34
C PRO A 170 -10.81 -1.33 -8.02
N GLN A 171 -9.96 -0.30 -8.06
CA GLN A 171 -9.47 0.37 -6.85
C GLN A 171 -10.53 1.26 -6.18
N LYS A 172 -11.62 1.57 -6.85
CA LYS A 172 -12.76 2.32 -6.28
C LYS A 172 -13.60 1.49 -5.32
N PHE A 173 -13.50 0.17 -5.34
CA PHE A 173 -14.15 -0.70 -4.36
C PHE A 173 -13.34 -0.76 -3.07
N THR A 174 -14.01 -0.67 -1.91
CA THR A 174 -13.35 -0.77 -0.60
C THR A 174 -12.67 -2.13 -0.43
N HIS A 175 -11.36 -2.11 -0.18
CA HIS A 175 -10.54 -3.33 -0.11
C HIS A 175 -9.38 -3.19 0.87
N SER A 176 -8.78 -4.33 1.21
CA SER A 176 -7.45 -4.40 1.83
C SER A 176 -6.44 -4.93 0.82
N ASP A 177 -5.24 -4.36 0.78
CA ASP A 177 -4.19 -4.80 -0.16
C ASP A 177 -3.73 -6.23 0.10
N THR A 178 -3.69 -6.62 1.38
CA THR A 178 -3.12 -7.90 1.81
C THR A 178 -3.58 -8.25 3.22
N PHE A 179 -3.27 -9.47 3.66
CA PHE A 179 -3.63 -9.97 4.99
C PHE A 179 -2.80 -9.37 6.14
N HIS A 180 -1.75 -8.62 5.84
CA HIS A 180 -0.83 -8.06 6.85
C HIS A 180 -0.65 -6.55 6.68
N PRO A 181 -0.17 -5.84 7.70
CA PRO A 181 0.12 -4.42 7.62
C PRO A 181 1.15 -4.09 6.53
N THR A 182 0.88 -3.04 5.76
CA THR A 182 1.77 -2.51 4.71
C THR A 182 1.67 -1.00 4.65
N LEU A 183 2.76 -0.33 4.28
CA LEU A 183 2.75 1.12 4.08
C LEU A 183 2.44 1.46 2.63
N LYS A 184 1.49 2.36 2.45
CA LYS A 184 1.40 3.28 1.30
C LYS A 184 1.37 4.72 1.82
N GLY A 185 1.87 5.65 1.01
CA GLY A 185 1.84 7.06 1.35
C GLY A 185 1.91 7.94 0.11
N TRP A 186 1.50 9.18 0.27
CA TRP A 186 1.50 10.19 -0.78
C TRP A 186 1.95 11.51 -0.19
N PHE A 187 2.87 12.17 -0.85
CA PHE A 187 3.12 13.57 -0.67
C PHE A 187 2.47 14.31 -1.84
N PHE A 188 1.38 14.99 -1.58
CA PHE A 188 0.55 15.59 -2.62
C PHE A 188 1.17 16.88 -3.14
N LEU A 189 1.29 16.97 -4.46
CA LEU A 189 1.82 18.15 -5.19
C LEU A 189 0.70 19.07 -5.65
N ASP A 190 -0.52 18.59 -5.67
CA ASP A 190 -1.73 19.31 -6.04
C ASP A 190 -2.76 19.19 -4.93
N ASP A 191 -3.68 20.15 -4.84
CA ASP A 191 -4.86 20.04 -3.97
C ASP A 191 -5.68 18.83 -4.36
N VAL A 192 -6.18 18.11 -3.38
CA VAL A 192 -7.02 16.92 -3.54
C VAL A 192 -8.38 17.22 -2.93
N ASP A 193 -9.34 17.54 -3.78
CA ASP A 193 -10.75 17.68 -3.42
C ASP A 193 -11.54 16.37 -3.66
N ALA A 194 -12.85 16.41 -3.46
CA ALA A 194 -13.72 15.24 -3.60
C ALA A 194 -13.77 14.67 -5.03
N ASP A 195 -13.47 15.48 -6.04
CA ASP A 195 -13.59 15.15 -7.46
C ASP A 195 -12.26 14.75 -8.12
N ARG A 196 -11.16 14.80 -7.36
CA ARG A 196 -9.79 14.47 -7.82
C ARG A 196 -9.26 13.15 -7.29
N ALA A 197 -10.08 12.10 -7.35
CA ALA A 197 -9.73 10.74 -6.91
C ALA A 197 -9.08 10.71 -5.51
N PRO A 198 -9.68 11.28 -4.45
CA PRO A 198 -9.08 11.28 -3.13
C PRO A 198 -8.87 9.84 -2.62
N PHE A 199 -7.86 9.67 -1.77
CA PHE A 199 -7.71 8.44 -1.02
C PHE A 199 -8.83 8.37 0.02
N HIS A 200 -9.55 7.25 0.08
CA HIS A 200 -10.54 6.99 1.14
C HIS A 200 -10.00 5.90 2.05
N TYR A 201 -10.21 6.07 3.34
CA TYR A 201 -9.82 5.09 4.33
C TYR A 201 -10.96 4.83 5.33
N VAL A 202 -11.10 3.59 5.77
CA VAL A 202 -12.03 3.23 6.85
C VAL A 202 -11.30 3.35 8.19
N PRO A 203 -11.54 4.41 8.99
CA PRO A 203 -10.82 4.63 10.25
C PRO A 203 -10.91 3.42 11.17
N GLY A 204 -9.76 3.05 11.77
CA GLY A 204 -9.68 1.92 12.69
C GLY A 204 -9.65 0.53 12.06
N SER A 205 -9.84 0.41 10.74
CA SER A 205 -9.90 -0.89 10.05
C SER A 205 -8.57 -1.65 9.98
N HIS A 206 -7.44 -1.00 10.31
CA HIS A 206 -6.11 -1.62 10.44
C HIS A 206 -5.99 -2.51 11.69
N ARG A 207 -6.90 -2.35 12.66
CA ARG A 207 -6.88 -3.13 13.90
C ARG A 207 -7.49 -4.51 13.72
N LEU A 208 -6.93 -5.51 14.40
CA LEU A 208 -7.53 -6.84 14.48
C LEU A 208 -8.53 -6.88 15.64
N THR A 209 -9.80 -6.94 15.29
CA THR A 209 -10.89 -7.21 16.23
C THR A 209 -11.41 -8.64 16.04
N PRO A 210 -12.08 -9.24 17.02
CA PRO A 210 -12.73 -10.55 16.84
C PRO A 210 -13.69 -10.56 15.65
N LYS A 211 -14.47 -9.48 15.44
CA LYS A 211 -15.38 -9.33 14.29
C LYS A 211 -14.62 -9.32 12.97
N ARG A 212 -13.49 -8.57 12.90
CA ARG A 212 -12.63 -8.56 11.70
C ARG A 212 -12.07 -9.96 11.42
N LEU A 213 -11.58 -10.69 12.42
CA LEU A 213 -11.04 -12.04 12.24
C LEU A 213 -12.11 -13.03 11.79
N ALA A 214 -13.32 -12.97 12.33
CA ALA A 214 -14.45 -13.78 11.90
C ALA A 214 -14.82 -13.51 10.43
N TRP A 215 -14.85 -12.24 10.02
CA TRP A 215 -15.07 -11.85 8.62
C TRP A 215 -13.96 -12.38 7.71
N GLU A 216 -12.68 -12.20 8.07
CA GLU A 216 -11.52 -12.71 7.33
C GLU A 216 -11.58 -14.24 7.14
N HIS A 217 -11.99 -14.95 8.18
CA HIS A 217 -12.17 -16.40 8.11
C HIS A 217 -13.21 -16.77 7.05
N ARG A 218 -14.40 -16.13 7.08
CA ARG A 218 -15.46 -16.37 6.09
C ARG A 218 -15.00 -16.05 4.67
N GLN A 219 -14.27 -14.94 4.46
CA GLN A 219 -13.74 -14.59 3.15
C GLN A 219 -12.72 -15.63 2.65
N SER A 220 -11.85 -16.14 3.53
CA SER A 220 -10.81 -17.10 3.16
C SER A 220 -11.37 -18.44 2.64
N LEU A 221 -12.56 -18.85 3.10
CA LEU A 221 -13.22 -20.09 2.68
C LEU A 221 -13.72 -20.05 1.23
N LYS A 222 -14.02 -18.86 0.71
CA LYS A 222 -14.54 -18.65 -0.64
C LYS A 222 -13.58 -17.98 -1.61
N ALA A 223 -12.45 -17.45 -1.10
CA ALA A 223 -11.53 -16.61 -1.87
C ALA A 223 -10.99 -17.30 -3.13
N ARG A 224 -10.61 -18.58 -3.04
CA ARG A 224 -10.03 -19.30 -4.18
C ARG A 224 -11.00 -19.43 -5.38
N SER A 225 -12.28 -19.58 -5.11
CA SER A 225 -13.34 -19.72 -6.11
C SER A 225 -14.06 -18.41 -6.43
N SER A 226 -13.56 -17.29 -5.90
CA SER A 226 -14.15 -15.98 -6.17
C SER A 226 -14.07 -15.63 -7.65
N PRO A 227 -15.17 -15.11 -8.25
CA PRO A 227 -15.14 -14.57 -9.62
C PRO A 227 -14.31 -13.29 -9.71
N ASP A 228 -14.14 -12.55 -8.60
CA ASP A 228 -13.24 -11.39 -8.55
C ASP A 228 -11.78 -11.86 -8.49
N PRO A 229 -10.96 -11.57 -9.54
CA PRO A 229 -9.56 -11.98 -9.59
C PRO A 229 -8.72 -11.35 -8.48
N HIS A 230 -9.08 -10.18 -7.97
CA HIS A 230 -8.38 -9.51 -6.87
C HIS A 230 -8.63 -10.23 -5.54
N VAL A 231 -9.86 -10.68 -5.29
CA VAL A 231 -10.19 -11.50 -4.12
C VAL A 231 -9.45 -12.84 -4.17
N ALA A 232 -9.46 -13.51 -5.32
CA ALA A 232 -8.71 -14.75 -5.53
C ALA A 232 -7.19 -14.56 -5.38
N ALA A 233 -6.68 -13.38 -5.69
CA ALA A 233 -5.28 -12.98 -5.46
C ALA A 233 -5.01 -12.48 -4.03
N GLY A 234 -6.00 -12.49 -3.11
CA GLY A 234 -5.84 -12.17 -1.70
C GLY A 234 -5.96 -10.68 -1.34
N SER A 235 -6.68 -9.91 -2.16
CA SER A 235 -7.10 -8.54 -1.85
C SER A 235 -8.61 -8.56 -1.59
N PHE A 236 -9.02 -8.69 -0.33
CA PHE A 236 -10.42 -8.85 0.02
C PHE A 236 -11.19 -7.55 -0.11
N ARG A 237 -12.41 -7.64 -0.66
CA ARG A 237 -13.37 -6.55 -0.80
C ARG A 237 -14.32 -6.55 0.37
N ALA A 238 -14.58 -5.37 0.94
CA ALA A 238 -15.57 -5.19 2.00
C ALA A 238 -16.73 -4.33 1.47
N LEU A 239 -17.93 -4.86 1.59
CA LEU A 239 -19.16 -4.15 1.28
C LEU A 239 -19.57 -3.26 2.48
N PRO A 240 -20.48 -2.27 2.31
CA PRO A 240 -20.95 -1.46 3.42
C PRO A 240 -21.55 -2.27 4.57
N GLU A 241 -22.28 -3.36 4.27
CA GLU A 241 -22.80 -4.30 5.27
C GLU A 241 -21.70 -5.04 6.03
N ASP A 242 -20.60 -5.42 5.37
CA ASP A 242 -19.45 -6.03 6.02
C ASP A 242 -18.81 -5.05 7.03
N LEU A 243 -18.68 -3.76 6.65
CA LEU A 243 -18.14 -2.74 7.56
C LEU A 243 -19.02 -2.58 8.78
N ARG A 244 -20.35 -2.50 8.60
CA ARG A 244 -21.31 -2.42 9.70
C ARG A 244 -21.26 -3.65 10.62
N GLU A 245 -21.19 -4.86 10.06
CA GLU A 245 -21.01 -6.10 10.84
C GLU A 245 -19.74 -6.07 11.68
N MET A 246 -18.64 -5.57 11.12
CA MET A 246 -17.37 -5.40 11.83
C MET A 246 -17.38 -4.26 12.84
N GLY A 247 -18.41 -3.41 12.87
CA GLY A 247 -18.50 -2.22 13.73
C GLY A 247 -17.54 -1.11 13.28
N LEU A 248 -17.26 -1.03 11.98
CA LEU A 248 -16.41 -0.03 11.37
C LEU A 248 -17.24 1.11 10.78
N PRO A 249 -16.74 2.34 10.77
CA PRO A 249 -17.40 3.48 10.11
C PRO A 249 -17.31 3.36 8.60
N ASP A 250 -18.03 4.25 7.90
CA ASP A 250 -17.88 4.43 6.47
C ASP A 250 -16.48 4.97 6.10
N PRO A 251 -16.02 4.73 4.85
CA PRO A 251 -14.77 5.29 4.38
C PRO A 251 -14.81 6.83 4.35
N VAL A 252 -13.81 7.47 4.97
CA VAL A 252 -13.66 8.92 4.92
C VAL A 252 -12.73 9.31 3.77
N ALA A 253 -13.12 10.36 3.03
CA ALA A 253 -12.28 10.94 1.98
C ALA A 253 -11.16 11.78 2.62
N VAL A 254 -9.93 11.55 2.19
CA VAL A 254 -8.78 12.36 2.57
C VAL A 254 -8.63 13.48 1.55
N THR A 255 -9.39 14.56 1.76
CA THR A 255 -9.28 15.80 0.98
C THR A 255 -8.28 16.72 1.67
N VAL A 256 -7.28 17.18 0.94
CA VAL A 256 -6.13 17.89 1.50
C VAL A 256 -5.59 18.92 0.53
N PRO A 257 -5.01 20.04 1.01
CA PRO A 257 -4.26 20.94 0.17
C PRO A 257 -2.96 20.28 -0.35
N ALA A 258 -2.39 20.86 -1.38
CA ALA A 258 -1.02 20.55 -1.80
C ALA A 258 -0.04 20.69 -0.62
N ASN A 259 1.17 20.18 -0.73
CA ASN A 259 2.16 20.15 0.36
C ASN A 259 1.73 19.31 1.58
N THR A 260 0.84 18.33 1.38
CA THR A 260 0.39 17.44 2.46
C THR A 260 0.99 16.04 2.30
N LEU A 261 1.56 15.52 3.40
CA LEU A 261 1.99 14.12 3.49
C LEU A 261 0.88 13.26 4.10
N VAL A 262 0.52 12.19 3.41
CA VAL A 262 -0.41 11.16 3.91
C VAL A 262 0.28 9.82 3.92
N LEU A 263 0.25 9.12 5.06
CA LEU A 263 0.80 7.77 5.21
C LEU A 263 -0.27 6.85 5.82
N ALA A 264 -0.45 5.64 5.27
CA ALA A 264 -1.49 4.72 5.71
C ALA A 264 -1.02 3.27 5.76
N ASP A 265 -1.61 2.49 6.67
CA ASP A 265 -1.52 1.02 6.67
C ASP A 265 -2.61 0.46 5.76
N THR A 266 -2.23 0.02 4.56
CA THR A 266 -3.16 -0.53 3.57
C THR A 266 -3.50 -2.02 3.77
N GLY A 267 -3.12 -2.61 4.89
CA GLY A 267 -3.77 -3.80 5.47
C GLY A 267 -5.17 -3.49 6.02
N GLY A 268 -5.45 -2.21 6.35
CA GLY A 268 -6.78 -1.68 6.60
C GLY A 268 -7.57 -1.45 5.31
N PHE A 269 -8.86 -1.22 5.45
CA PHE A 269 -9.76 -0.99 4.32
C PHE A 269 -9.62 0.42 3.75
N HIS A 270 -9.46 0.49 2.45
CA HIS A 270 -9.32 1.74 1.72
C HIS A 270 -9.82 1.61 0.28
N ARG A 271 -9.96 2.73 -0.40
CA ARG A 271 -10.31 2.79 -1.82
C ARG A 271 -9.82 4.09 -2.46
N ARG A 272 -9.81 4.13 -3.76
CA ARG A 272 -9.70 5.35 -4.55
C ARG A 272 -11.08 6.00 -4.66
N GLY A 273 -11.14 7.32 -4.51
CA GLY A 273 -12.36 8.09 -4.78
C GLY A 273 -12.58 8.29 -6.28
N GLU A 274 -13.69 8.91 -6.62
CA GLU A 274 -14.01 9.25 -8.00
C GLU A 274 -13.11 10.37 -8.53
N ALA A 275 -12.69 10.24 -9.79
CA ALA A 275 -12.11 11.32 -10.56
C ALA A 275 -13.21 11.88 -11.48
N ARG A 276 -13.80 13.01 -11.12
CA ARG A 276 -14.81 13.69 -11.92
C ARG A 276 -14.22 14.86 -12.71
N ASP A 277 -13.09 15.35 -12.23
CA ASP A 277 -12.31 16.44 -12.84
C ASP A 277 -11.34 15.89 -13.89
N ALA A 278 -11.12 16.64 -14.95
CA ALA A 278 -10.12 16.33 -15.98
C ALA A 278 -8.68 16.61 -15.52
N ARG A 279 -8.49 17.39 -14.46
CA ARG A 279 -7.16 17.72 -13.93
C ARG A 279 -6.51 16.50 -13.29
N PRO A 280 -5.27 16.14 -13.66
CA PRO A 280 -4.57 15.04 -13.02
C PRO A 280 -4.24 15.36 -11.56
N ARG A 281 -4.17 14.32 -10.73
CA ARG A 281 -3.66 14.38 -9.37
C ARG A 281 -2.24 13.85 -9.35
N ARG A 282 -1.29 14.69 -8.93
CA ARG A 282 0.13 14.32 -8.84
C ARG A 282 0.54 14.17 -7.37
N ALA A 283 1.33 13.14 -7.10
CA ALA A 283 1.90 12.92 -5.79
C ALA A 283 3.25 12.19 -5.90
N ILE A 284 4.10 12.37 -4.91
CA ILE A 284 5.23 11.47 -4.66
C ILE A 284 4.67 10.30 -3.86
N TYR A 285 4.64 9.13 -4.47
CA TYR A 285 4.04 7.91 -3.94
C TYR A 285 5.08 7.05 -3.25
N PHE A 286 4.80 6.65 -2.03
CA PHE A 286 5.66 5.81 -1.19
C PHE A 286 5.00 4.46 -0.93
N TRP A 287 5.81 3.40 -0.88
CA TRP A 287 5.32 2.11 -0.41
C TRP A 287 6.41 1.25 0.22
N MET A 288 6.01 0.40 1.16
CA MET A 288 6.83 -0.65 1.73
C MET A 288 6.02 -1.93 1.84
N ARG A 289 6.48 -2.96 1.11
CA ARG A 289 6.02 -4.34 1.26
C ARG A 289 7.20 -5.19 1.66
N THR A 290 7.11 -5.80 2.82
CA THR A 290 8.18 -6.65 3.36
C THR A 290 7.57 -7.95 3.85
N ASN A 291 8.40 -8.99 4.02
CA ASN A 291 7.92 -10.22 4.62
C ASN A 291 7.42 -9.93 6.06
N PRO A 292 6.12 -10.12 6.35
CA PRO A 292 5.55 -9.78 7.65
C PRO A 292 6.09 -10.64 8.79
N PHE A 293 6.52 -11.88 8.51
CA PHE A 293 7.00 -12.84 9.50
C PHE A 293 8.48 -12.67 9.86
N ASN A 294 9.23 -11.85 9.11
CA ASN A 294 10.63 -11.56 9.44
C ASN A 294 10.68 -10.69 10.72
N PRO A 295 11.30 -11.15 11.84
CA PRO A 295 11.37 -10.40 13.08
C PRO A 295 12.36 -9.21 13.03
N VAL A 296 13.33 -9.24 12.11
CA VAL A 296 14.38 -8.23 12.00
C VAL A 296 13.80 -6.88 11.59
N LEU A 297 14.23 -5.80 12.26
CA LEU A 297 13.80 -4.43 11.93
C LEU A 297 14.26 -3.98 10.53
N GLY A 298 15.38 -4.51 10.07
CA GLY A 298 16.06 -4.04 8.87
C GLY A 298 17.06 -2.91 9.18
N PHE A 299 17.59 -2.32 8.14
CA PHE A 299 18.50 -1.19 8.24
C PHE A 299 18.34 -0.24 7.04
N ARG A 300 18.56 1.05 7.29
CA ARG A 300 18.57 2.05 6.22
C ARG A 300 19.95 2.05 5.56
N SER A 301 20.03 1.61 4.31
CA SER A 301 21.27 1.61 3.52
C SER A 301 20.99 2.09 2.10
N ARG A 302 21.81 3.02 1.61
CA ARG A 302 21.77 3.47 0.21
C ARG A 302 22.08 2.32 -0.76
N ALA A 303 23.07 1.48 -0.42
CA ALA A 303 23.44 0.34 -1.24
C ALA A 303 22.27 -0.67 -1.36
N TRP A 304 21.59 -0.95 -0.25
CA TRP A 304 20.40 -1.82 -0.25
C TRP A 304 19.27 -1.24 -1.12
N ARG A 305 18.98 0.06 -0.97
CA ARG A 305 18.01 0.76 -1.80
C ARG A 305 18.34 0.66 -3.30
N ARG A 306 19.61 0.87 -3.68
CA ARG A 306 20.09 0.71 -5.07
C ARG A 306 19.83 -0.69 -5.60
N MET A 307 20.13 -1.71 -4.81
CA MET A 307 19.88 -3.10 -5.17
C MET A 307 18.36 -3.37 -5.36
N GLU A 308 17.51 -2.91 -4.46
CA GLU A 308 16.05 -3.05 -4.59
C GLU A 308 15.51 -2.37 -5.87
N ILE A 309 16.00 -1.18 -6.18
CA ILE A 309 15.64 -0.44 -7.42
C ILE A 309 16.10 -1.22 -8.66
N MET A 310 17.31 -1.76 -8.66
CA MET A 310 17.84 -2.55 -9.77
C MET A 310 16.99 -3.82 -10.02
N VAL A 311 16.66 -4.54 -8.95
CA VAL A 311 15.77 -5.72 -9.02
C VAL A 311 14.40 -5.33 -9.54
N PHE A 312 13.82 -4.23 -9.05
CA PHE A 312 12.52 -3.74 -9.50
C PHE A 312 12.54 -3.38 -11.00
N LYS A 313 13.56 -2.63 -11.47
CA LYS A 313 13.73 -2.30 -12.89
C LYS A 313 13.79 -3.57 -13.77
N ARG A 314 14.51 -4.61 -13.31
CA ARG A 314 14.64 -5.88 -14.05
C ARG A 314 13.31 -6.64 -14.13
N LEU A 315 12.54 -6.68 -13.02
CA LEU A 315 11.26 -7.38 -12.97
C LEU A 315 10.11 -6.62 -13.67
N SER A 316 10.23 -5.30 -13.80
CA SER A 316 9.22 -4.42 -14.40
C SER A 316 9.40 -4.23 -15.91
N ARG A 317 10.47 -4.76 -16.52
CA ARG A 317 10.64 -4.74 -17.98
C ARG A 317 9.53 -5.55 -18.62
N PRO A 318 8.89 -5.04 -19.68
CA PRO A 318 7.98 -5.86 -20.49
C PRO A 318 8.70 -7.13 -20.91
N LYS A 319 8.06 -8.26 -20.70
CA LYS A 319 8.52 -9.50 -21.36
C LYS A 319 8.24 -9.28 -22.85
N GLY A 320 9.29 -9.05 -23.64
CA GLY A 320 9.23 -8.96 -25.08
C GLY A 320 8.59 -10.20 -25.70
#